data_e3746cac0dc3cf266eb0914b4f46e4f3
#
_entry.id   e3746cac0dc3cf266eb0914b4f46e4f3
#
_cell.length_a   1.000
_cell.length_b   1.000
_cell.length_c   1.000
_cell.angle_alpha   90.00
_cell.angle_beta   90.00
_cell.angle_gamma   90.00
#
_symmetry.space_group_name_H-M   'P 1'
#
loop_
_entity.id
_entity.type
_entity.pdbx_description
1 polymer ?
#
loop_
_entity_poly.entity_id
_entity_poly.type
_entity_poly.pdbx_seq_one_letter_code
_entity_poly.pdbx_strand_id
1 'polypeptide(L)'
;PDKNSSSAETAVFDLIDPSFCDVVIIQSDRFGNYDFCKALAQKYREMGLPVISLGENISDCINFEYRRGDGFAVIVSHMVKYHGYTNIHMIAGVKGEYYSDERIMAFRNVLSENNIPFDDSMVSYGDYWSVPAIDAVKKLIKENRLPRAIVCANDQMAVAVTNYLQDQGISVPDDVAITGFDGIETIYSADPTVSSSGIYPLTNAKEICHAVNTIFSEGYAAKNIPLFPELIINESCGCKSEKHRMKFNSSASYNELMNKFYRFQDENIILSNISERIQQCKSFADIADEMRKDDLMYAMTCVIKSECIDESVNPEEKIQMRFRNKMFVLYDSDDIDLKKSVGEKFIPYNMDGRDIIPNMNGFIGRCLIFTALSYLGVPMGYTCYHFSSYIPSNYYKIPQTVNMLNNALGGLRNLRHQHYLLNKVDEISRIDALTGLFNRHGFLIEYENILRGLGSNSL
;
A
#
# COMPACT_ATOMS: atom_id res chain seq x y z
N PRO A 1 3.75 2.32 -8.22
CA PRO A 1 3.81 3.62 -8.90
C PRO A 1 4.19 3.38 -10.35
N ASP A 2 3.42 3.96 -11.26
CA ASP A 2 3.69 3.89 -12.67
C ASP A 2 5.11 4.34 -13.01
N LYS A 3 5.63 3.91 -14.17
CA LYS A 3 6.99 4.16 -14.68
C LYS A 3 7.45 5.63 -14.67
N ASN A 4 6.59 6.57 -14.24
CA ASN A 4 6.91 7.99 -14.15
C ASN A 4 7.22 8.37 -12.69
N SER A 5 8.48 8.69 -12.42
CA SER A 5 8.99 9.21 -11.15
C SER A 5 8.33 10.53 -10.67
N SER A 6 7.36 11.05 -11.39
CA SER A 6 6.60 12.27 -11.09
C SER A 6 5.14 12.00 -10.68
N SER A 7 4.82 10.79 -10.20
CA SER A 7 3.46 10.54 -9.73
C SER A 7 3.18 11.33 -8.46
N ALA A 8 1.97 11.88 -8.35
CA ALA A 8 1.56 12.65 -7.17
C ALA A 8 1.64 11.82 -5.85
N GLU A 9 1.57 10.51 -5.96
CA GLU A 9 1.71 9.58 -4.84
C GLU A 9 3.11 9.61 -4.22
N THR A 10 4.13 9.98 -4.99
CA THR A 10 5.52 10.08 -4.50
C THR A 10 5.81 11.38 -3.78
N ALA A 11 4.91 12.35 -3.81
CA ALA A 11 5.09 13.65 -3.14
C ALA A 11 5.30 13.50 -1.62
N VAL A 12 4.77 12.45 -1.01
CA VAL A 12 4.95 12.16 0.42
C VAL A 12 6.42 11.93 0.80
N PHE A 13 7.27 11.49 -0.13
CA PHE A 13 8.71 11.34 0.12
C PHE A 13 9.45 12.67 0.23
N ASP A 14 8.83 13.79 -0.15
CA ASP A 14 9.38 15.14 0.09
C ASP A 14 9.22 15.60 1.56
N LEU A 15 8.43 14.87 2.37
CA LEU A 15 8.29 15.16 3.80
C LEU A 15 9.50 14.69 4.62
N ILE A 16 10.37 13.84 4.07
CA ILE A 16 11.56 13.34 4.77
C ILE A 16 12.63 14.42 4.78
N ASP A 17 13.06 14.81 5.99
CA ASP A 17 14.03 15.87 6.25
C ASP A 17 15.05 15.42 7.32
N PRO A 18 16.37 15.75 7.16
CA PRO A 18 17.40 15.39 8.13
C PRO A 18 17.19 15.96 9.53
N SER A 19 16.36 16.99 9.69
CA SER A 19 16.08 17.59 11.01
C SER A 19 15.29 16.68 11.95
N PHE A 20 14.59 15.65 11.41
CA PHE A 20 13.81 14.70 12.19
C PHE A 20 13.95 13.22 11.74
N CYS A 21 14.79 12.98 10.72
CA CYS A 21 15.11 11.63 10.24
C CYS A 21 16.59 11.37 10.39
N ASP A 22 16.97 10.25 11.00
CA ASP A 22 18.37 9.84 11.16
C ASP A 22 18.81 8.79 10.13
N VAL A 23 17.89 7.96 9.66
CA VAL A 23 18.13 6.88 8.70
C VAL A 23 16.90 6.71 7.80
N VAL A 24 17.11 6.46 6.53
CA VAL A 24 16.04 6.14 5.58
C VAL A 24 16.12 4.66 5.20
N ILE A 25 15.00 3.95 5.29
CA ILE A 25 14.88 2.56 4.86
C ILE A 25 13.93 2.52 3.66
N ILE A 26 14.43 2.06 2.52
CA ILE A 26 13.67 1.93 1.27
C ILE A 26 13.37 0.44 1.03
N GLN A 27 12.10 0.06 1.03
CA GLN A 27 11.69 -1.27 0.61
C GLN A 27 11.61 -1.33 -0.93
N SER A 28 12.77 -1.40 -1.56
CA SER A 28 12.97 -1.16 -2.99
C SER A 28 12.30 -2.20 -3.90
N ASP A 29 12.11 -3.42 -3.43
CA ASP A 29 11.44 -4.50 -4.17
C ASP A 29 9.91 -4.31 -4.33
N ARG A 30 9.32 -3.34 -3.62
CA ARG A 30 7.88 -3.04 -3.69
C ARG A 30 7.52 -1.92 -4.67
N PHE A 31 8.50 -1.15 -5.12
CA PHE A 31 8.24 0.00 -6.00
C PHE A 31 8.02 -0.37 -7.47
N GLY A 32 8.44 -1.54 -7.93
CA GLY A 32 8.35 -1.93 -9.34
C GLY A 32 9.11 -1.00 -10.31
N ASN A 33 9.86 -0.02 -9.79
CA ASN A 33 10.66 0.94 -10.55
C ASN A 33 12.00 1.17 -9.85
N TYR A 34 13.01 0.46 -10.31
CA TYR A 34 14.36 0.50 -9.76
C TYR A 34 15.01 1.89 -9.89
N ASP A 35 14.85 2.54 -11.03
CA ASP A 35 15.45 3.87 -11.28
C ASP A 35 14.88 4.92 -10.32
N PHE A 36 13.60 4.83 -9.99
CA PHE A 36 12.98 5.68 -8.98
C PHE A 36 13.60 5.45 -7.60
N CYS A 37 13.75 4.19 -7.17
CA CYS A 37 14.37 3.86 -5.88
C CYS A 37 15.81 4.36 -5.80
N LYS A 38 16.56 4.22 -6.88
CA LYS A 38 17.94 4.72 -6.99
C LYS A 38 18.00 6.25 -6.87
N ALA A 39 17.12 6.96 -7.59
CA ALA A 39 17.05 8.42 -7.50
C ALA A 39 16.65 8.90 -6.10
N LEU A 40 15.71 8.18 -5.47
CA LEU A 40 15.29 8.48 -4.10
C LEU A 40 16.42 8.25 -3.07
N ALA A 41 17.14 7.15 -3.20
CA ALA A 41 18.31 6.85 -2.36
C ALA A 41 19.40 7.89 -2.53
N GLN A 42 19.69 8.28 -3.77
CA GLN A 42 20.66 9.35 -4.07
C GLN A 42 20.25 10.69 -3.42
N LYS A 43 18.97 11.08 -3.59
CA LYS A 43 18.42 12.30 -2.97
C LYS A 43 18.70 12.36 -1.46
N TYR A 44 18.37 11.29 -0.72
CA TYR A 44 18.53 11.28 0.73
C TYR A 44 20.00 11.24 1.16
N ARG A 45 20.86 10.55 0.40
CA ARG A 45 22.31 10.58 0.66
C ARG A 45 22.92 11.96 0.44
N GLU A 46 22.47 12.69 -0.59
CA GLU A 46 22.88 14.09 -0.83
C GLU A 46 22.43 15.02 0.30
N MET A 47 21.34 14.67 1.01
CA MET A 47 20.91 15.34 2.23
C MET A 47 21.68 14.91 3.49
N GLY A 48 22.64 13.99 3.37
CA GLY A 48 23.44 13.48 4.47
C GLY A 48 22.82 12.33 5.27
N LEU A 49 21.69 11.77 4.80
CA LEU A 49 21.02 10.66 5.47
C LEU A 49 21.59 9.31 5.02
N PRO A 50 21.95 8.41 5.94
CA PRO A 50 22.22 7.02 5.66
C PRO A 50 21.01 6.34 5.03
N VAL A 51 21.22 5.52 3.99
CA VAL A 51 20.15 4.80 3.30
C VAL A 51 20.37 3.30 3.38
N ILE A 52 19.32 2.60 3.80
CA ILE A 52 19.22 1.14 3.78
C ILE A 52 18.23 0.73 2.69
N SER A 53 18.62 -0.16 1.78
CA SER A 53 17.74 -0.73 0.76
C SER A 53 17.35 -2.16 1.14
N LEU A 54 16.06 -2.48 1.06
CA LEU A 54 15.52 -3.82 1.30
C LEU A 54 15.04 -4.40 -0.03
N GLY A 55 15.72 -5.41 -0.51
CA GLY A 55 15.35 -6.17 -1.71
C GLY A 55 16.28 -5.92 -2.89
N GLU A 56 16.32 -4.71 -3.43
CA GLU A 56 17.16 -4.35 -4.58
C GLU A 56 18.53 -3.80 -4.14
N ASN A 57 19.56 -4.10 -4.93
CA ASN A 57 20.91 -3.63 -4.66
C ASN A 57 21.09 -2.22 -5.25
N ILE A 58 21.14 -1.21 -4.39
CA ILE A 58 21.36 0.20 -4.77
C ILE A 58 22.80 0.58 -4.41
N SER A 59 23.52 1.16 -5.37
CA SER A 59 24.92 1.61 -5.17
C SER A 59 25.03 2.54 -3.97
N ASP A 60 26.12 2.37 -3.20
CA ASP A 60 26.46 3.20 -2.04
C ASP A 60 25.41 3.18 -0.91
N CYS A 61 24.59 2.15 -0.82
CA CYS A 61 23.64 1.89 0.26
C CYS A 61 24.05 0.67 1.08
N ILE A 62 23.47 0.52 2.27
CA ILE A 62 23.45 -0.76 2.94
C ILE A 62 22.31 -1.55 2.33
N ASN A 63 22.62 -2.66 1.64
CA ASN A 63 21.64 -3.45 0.91
C ASN A 63 21.37 -4.75 1.65
N PHE A 64 20.11 -5.01 1.95
CA PHE A 64 19.64 -6.32 2.38
C PHE A 64 19.15 -7.09 1.16
N GLU A 65 19.96 -8.04 0.70
CA GLU A 65 19.66 -8.86 -0.47
C GLU A 65 18.86 -10.09 -0.05
N TYR A 66 17.60 -10.13 -0.43
CA TYR A 66 16.77 -11.32 -0.23
C TYR A 66 17.14 -12.40 -1.23
N ARG A 67 17.80 -13.48 -0.75
CA ARG A 67 18.21 -14.65 -1.55
C ARG A 67 17.01 -15.56 -1.83
N ARG A 68 15.99 -15.04 -2.53
CA ARG A 68 14.71 -15.72 -2.76
C ARG A 68 14.85 -16.98 -3.58
N GLY A 69 15.63 -16.94 -4.66
CA GLY A 69 15.91 -18.12 -5.49
C GLY A 69 16.56 -19.24 -4.70
N ASP A 70 17.54 -18.91 -3.84
CA ASP A 70 18.20 -19.91 -2.97
C ASP A 70 17.22 -20.51 -1.97
N GLY A 71 16.37 -19.69 -1.35
CA GLY A 71 15.33 -20.15 -0.43
C GLY A 71 14.28 -21.02 -1.11
N PHE A 72 13.91 -20.71 -2.35
CA PHE A 72 13.01 -21.54 -3.13
C PHE A 72 13.66 -22.87 -3.51
N ALA A 73 14.95 -22.85 -3.86
CA ALA A 73 15.71 -24.09 -4.10
C ALA A 73 15.76 -25.00 -2.87
N VAL A 74 15.83 -24.43 -1.66
CA VAL A 74 15.82 -25.19 -0.40
C VAL A 74 14.52 -25.98 -0.23
N ILE A 75 13.35 -25.35 -0.42
CA ILE A 75 12.05 -26.05 -0.28
C ILE A 75 11.83 -27.08 -1.38
N VAL A 76 12.24 -26.81 -2.63
CA VAL A 76 12.22 -27.79 -3.73
C VAL A 76 13.15 -28.97 -3.42
N SER A 77 14.36 -28.70 -2.93
CA SER A 77 15.31 -29.73 -2.53
C SER A 77 14.77 -30.59 -1.38
N HIS A 78 14.04 -30.01 -0.44
CA HIS A 78 13.38 -30.78 0.60
C HIS A 78 12.36 -31.76 0.00
N MET A 79 11.56 -31.35 -0.96
CA MET A 79 10.60 -32.23 -1.63
C MET A 79 11.28 -33.34 -2.43
N VAL A 80 12.34 -33.01 -3.15
CA VAL A 80 13.03 -33.95 -4.04
C VAL A 80 14.00 -34.86 -3.28
N LYS A 81 14.89 -34.28 -2.45
CA LYS A 81 15.98 -35.07 -1.80
C LYS A 81 15.50 -35.75 -0.53
N TYR A 82 14.68 -35.11 0.29
CA TYR A 82 14.26 -35.66 1.56
C TYR A 82 13.03 -36.58 1.41
N HIS A 83 12.03 -36.18 0.63
CA HIS A 83 10.82 -36.98 0.40
C HIS A 83 10.88 -37.87 -0.83
N GLY A 84 11.83 -37.66 -1.74
CA GLY A 84 12.01 -38.49 -2.94
C GLY A 84 10.95 -38.25 -4.02
N TYR A 85 10.26 -37.12 -4.02
CA TYR A 85 9.26 -36.82 -5.04
C TYR A 85 9.93 -36.52 -6.38
N THR A 86 9.66 -37.37 -7.38
CA THR A 86 10.13 -37.19 -8.77
C THR A 86 8.99 -36.72 -9.69
N ASN A 87 7.75 -37.10 -9.38
CA ASN A 87 6.54 -36.58 -10.04
C ASN A 87 6.11 -35.30 -9.32
N ILE A 88 6.69 -34.15 -9.72
CA ILE A 88 6.56 -32.86 -9.06
C ILE A 88 6.17 -31.79 -10.07
N HIS A 89 5.32 -30.85 -9.65
CA HIS A 89 4.82 -29.75 -10.45
C HIS A 89 4.98 -28.43 -9.70
N MET A 90 5.27 -27.36 -10.43
CA MET A 90 5.36 -26.01 -9.87
C MET A 90 4.15 -25.17 -10.28
N ILE A 91 3.52 -24.49 -9.31
CA ILE A 91 2.60 -23.37 -9.57
C ILE A 91 3.38 -22.09 -9.37
N ALA A 92 3.80 -21.49 -10.48
CA ALA A 92 4.61 -20.28 -10.54
C ALA A 92 3.76 -19.02 -10.33
N GLY A 93 4.41 -17.87 -10.18
CA GLY A 93 3.77 -16.56 -10.11
C GLY A 93 3.28 -16.06 -11.48
N VAL A 94 3.47 -14.77 -11.75
CA VAL A 94 3.10 -14.13 -13.01
C VAL A 94 4.10 -14.52 -14.11
N LYS A 95 3.60 -14.88 -15.28
CA LYS A 95 4.44 -15.29 -16.41
C LYS A 95 5.30 -14.12 -16.91
N GLY A 96 6.63 -14.36 -16.99
CA GLY A 96 7.60 -13.37 -17.47
C GLY A 96 7.92 -12.27 -16.44
N GLU A 97 7.51 -12.45 -15.21
CA GLU A 97 7.87 -11.56 -14.10
C GLU A 97 9.17 -12.09 -13.46
N TYR A 98 10.10 -11.18 -13.16
CA TYR A 98 11.45 -11.49 -12.70
C TYR A 98 11.49 -12.49 -11.52
N TYR A 99 10.71 -12.27 -10.47
CA TYR A 99 10.71 -13.15 -9.29
C TYR A 99 10.04 -14.49 -9.55
N SER A 100 9.10 -14.55 -10.50
CA SER A 100 8.51 -15.81 -10.96
C SER A 100 9.52 -16.62 -11.74
N ASP A 101 10.24 -15.99 -12.66
CA ASP A 101 11.27 -16.63 -13.50
C ASP A 101 12.46 -17.09 -12.65
N GLU A 102 12.87 -16.31 -11.64
CA GLU A 102 13.90 -16.70 -10.67
C GLU A 102 13.53 -18.01 -9.94
N ARG A 103 12.28 -18.14 -9.48
CA ARG A 103 11.80 -19.38 -8.81
C ARG A 103 11.69 -20.55 -9.77
N ILE A 104 11.26 -20.32 -11.02
CA ILE A 104 11.24 -21.37 -12.06
C ILE A 104 12.67 -21.86 -12.34
N MET A 105 13.64 -20.95 -12.41
CA MET A 105 15.04 -21.32 -12.60
C MET A 105 15.57 -22.13 -11.41
N ALA A 106 15.26 -21.73 -10.18
CA ALA A 106 15.62 -22.48 -8.98
C ALA A 106 15.02 -23.89 -8.99
N PHE A 107 13.73 -24.03 -9.35
CA PHE A 107 13.05 -25.31 -9.52
C PHE A 107 13.77 -26.20 -10.55
N ARG A 108 14.02 -25.67 -11.74
CA ARG A 108 14.73 -26.37 -12.83
C ARG A 108 16.12 -26.84 -12.39
N ASN A 109 16.89 -26.00 -11.71
CA ASN A 109 18.22 -26.32 -11.25
C ASN A 109 18.21 -27.50 -10.25
N VAL A 110 17.30 -27.46 -9.26
CA VAL A 110 17.17 -28.56 -8.29
C VAL A 110 16.78 -29.89 -8.96
N LEU A 111 15.86 -29.85 -9.93
CA LEU A 111 15.50 -31.05 -10.69
C LEU A 111 16.71 -31.62 -11.46
N SER A 112 17.45 -30.74 -12.15
CA SER A 112 18.66 -31.11 -12.91
C SER A 112 19.73 -31.73 -12.02
N GLU A 113 20.01 -31.13 -10.85
CA GLU A 113 20.97 -31.67 -9.86
C GLU A 113 20.59 -33.07 -9.34
N ASN A 114 19.30 -33.41 -9.40
CA ASN A 114 18.79 -34.69 -8.93
C ASN A 114 18.42 -35.65 -10.08
N ASN A 115 18.90 -35.39 -11.30
CA ASN A 115 18.65 -36.20 -12.50
C ASN A 115 17.15 -36.38 -12.83
N ILE A 116 16.31 -35.42 -12.50
CA ILE A 116 14.89 -35.37 -12.86
C ILE A 116 14.77 -34.50 -14.12
N PRO A 117 14.34 -35.05 -15.27
CA PRO A 117 14.15 -34.29 -16.49
C PRO A 117 13.12 -33.20 -16.28
N PHE A 118 13.47 -31.95 -16.61
CA PHE A 118 12.54 -30.82 -16.58
C PHE A 118 11.82 -30.73 -17.92
N ASP A 119 10.51 -30.51 -17.86
CA ASP A 119 9.65 -30.17 -19.00
C ASP A 119 8.77 -28.97 -18.66
N ASP A 120 8.55 -28.09 -19.63
CA ASP A 120 7.77 -26.87 -19.39
C ASP A 120 6.32 -27.16 -18.95
N SER A 121 5.79 -28.36 -19.27
CA SER A 121 4.48 -28.78 -18.77
C SER A 121 4.43 -29.08 -17.27
N MET A 122 5.59 -29.10 -16.59
CA MET A 122 5.70 -29.20 -15.13
C MET A 122 5.47 -27.86 -14.43
N VAL A 123 5.23 -26.77 -15.18
CA VAL A 123 4.99 -25.44 -14.63
C VAL A 123 3.63 -24.93 -15.08
N SER A 124 2.83 -24.50 -14.13
CA SER A 124 1.60 -23.73 -14.34
C SER A 124 1.73 -22.38 -13.66
N TYR A 125 0.92 -21.41 -14.06
CA TYR A 125 0.96 -20.06 -13.48
C TYR A 125 -0.29 -19.83 -12.62
N GLY A 126 -0.07 -19.32 -11.42
CA GLY A 126 -1.11 -18.99 -10.43
C GLY A 126 -1.15 -17.51 -10.09
N ASP A 127 -0.34 -16.68 -10.79
CA ASP A 127 -0.31 -15.22 -10.69
C ASP A 127 -0.17 -14.69 -9.25
N TYR A 128 0.37 -15.49 -8.34
CA TYR A 128 0.45 -15.28 -6.88
C TYR A 128 -0.90 -15.20 -6.16
N TRP A 129 -2.02 -15.55 -6.83
CA TRP A 129 -3.37 -15.46 -6.28
C TRP A 129 -4.04 -16.84 -6.12
N SER A 130 -4.98 -16.90 -5.18
CA SER A 130 -5.69 -18.14 -4.83
C SER A 130 -6.49 -18.72 -6.00
N VAL A 131 -7.26 -17.89 -6.71
CA VAL A 131 -8.16 -18.36 -7.77
C VAL A 131 -7.40 -18.92 -8.97
N PRO A 132 -6.42 -18.22 -9.56
CA PRO A 132 -5.62 -18.78 -10.67
C PRO A 132 -4.86 -20.04 -10.28
N ALA A 133 -4.36 -20.14 -9.03
CA ALA A 133 -3.67 -21.34 -8.55
C ALA A 133 -4.63 -22.56 -8.47
N ILE A 134 -5.84 -22.36 -7.95
CA ILE A 134 -6.89 -23.38 -7.92
C ILE A 134 -7.26 -23.80 -9.36
N ASP A 135 -7.38 -22.86 -10.29
CA ASP A 135 -7.73 -23.18 -11.69
C ASP A 135 -6.62 -23.97 -12.39
N ALA A 136 -5.35 -23.70 -12.06
CA ALA A 136 -4.23 -24.52 -12.52
C ALA A 136 -4.35 -25.98 -12.03
N VAL A 137 -4.68 -26.18 -10.75
CA VAL A 137 -4.89 -27.53 -10.18
C VAL A 137 -6.11 -28.22 -10.77
N LYS A 138 -7.24 -27.52 -10.96
CA LYS A 138 -8.43 -28.06 -11.64
C LYS A 138 -8.10 -28.60 -13.04
N LYS A 139 -7.23 -27.87 -13.78
CA LYS A 139 -6.76 -28.30 -15.09
C LYS A 139 -5.95 -29.59 -14.99
N LEU A 140 -5.03 -29.69 -14.04
CA LEU A 140 -4.23 -30.89 -13.82
C LEU A 140 -5.10 -32.11 -13.49
N ILE A 141 -6.13 -31.94 -12.65
CA ILE A 141 -7.09 -32.99 -12.32
C ILE A 141 -7.87 -33.43 -13.57
N LYS A 142 -8.43 -32.47 -14.32
CA LYS A 142 -9.20 -32.73 -15.54
C LYS A 142 -8.39 -33.47 -16.60
N GLU A 143 -7.09 -33.16 -16.70
CA GLU A 143 -6.17 -33.80 -17.65
C GLU A 143 -5.61 -35.13 -17.12
N ASN A 144 -6.01 -35.57 -15.93
CA ASN A 144 -5.48 -36.76 -15.24
C ASN A 144 -3.94 -36.71 -15.07
N ARG A 145 -3.41 -35.52 -14.76
CA ARG A 145 -1.98 -35.22 -14.63
C ARG A 145 -1.63 -34.70 -13.23
N LEU A 146 -2.45 -34.99 -12.23
CA LEU A 146 -2.18 -34.56 -10.86
C LEU A 146 -0.86 -35.16 -10.37
N PRO A 147 0.14 -34.35 -9.95
CA PRO A 147 1.43 -34.85 -9.53
C PRO A 147 1.39 -35.37 -8.08
N ARG A 148 2.46 -36.04 -7.65
CA ARG A 148 2.66 -36.44 -6.23
C ARG A 148 3.06 -35.27 -5.34
N ALA A 149 3.61 -34.22 -5.91
CA ALA A 149 4.02 -33.04 -5.18
C ALA A 149 3.76 -31.76 -5.98
N ILE A 150 3.29 -30.70 -5.30
CA ILE A 150 3.12 -29.37 -5.87
C ILE A 150 3.93 -28.38 -5.04
N VAL A 151 4.79 -27.60 -5.70
CA VAL A 151 5.50 -26.49 -5.08
C VAL A 151 4.90 -25.19 -5.60
N CYS A 152 4.29 -24.42 -4.71
CA CYS A 152 3.72 -23.12 -5.05
C CYS A 152 4.72 -21.99 -4.85
N ALA A 153 4.71 -21.02 -5.75
CA ALA A 153 5.63 -19.89 -5.68
C ALA A 153 5.34 -18.94 -4.50
N ASN A 154 4.19 -19.05 -3.84
CA ASN A 154 3.94 -18.38 -2.56
C ASN A 154 2.99 -19.18 -1.66
N ASP A 155 2.89 -18.75 -0.39
CA ASP A 155 2.07 -19.42 0.63
C ASP A 155 0.58 -19.25 0.39
N GLN A 156 0.14 -18.11 -0.13
CA GLN A 156 -1.28 -17.87 -0.42
C GLN A 156 -1.83 -18.88 -1.43
N MET A 157 -1.07 -19.17 -2.48
CA MET A 157 -1.43 -20.20 -3.46
C MET A 157 -1.41 -21.59 -2.82
N ALA A 158 -0.38 -21.88 -2.02
CA ALA A 158 -0.23 -23.19 -1.38
C ALA A 158 -1.40 -23.50 -0.42
N VAL A 159 -1.79 -22.54 0.42
CA VAL A 159 -2.95 -22.66 1.31
C VAL A 159 -4.24 -22.89 0.51
N ALA A 160 -4.45 -22.08 -0.55
CA ALA A 160 -5.65 -22.20 -1.37
C ALA A 160 -5.75 -23.55 -2.09
N VAL A 161 -4.63 -24.04 -2.61
CA VAL A 161 -4.53 -25.36 -3.28
C VAL A 161 -4.73 -26.50 -2.27
N THR A 162 -4.13 -26.39 -1.08
CA THR A 162 -4.33 -27.39 -0.01
C THR A 162 -5.81 -27.54 0.34
N ASN A 163 -6.48 -26.43 0.65
CA ASN A 163 -7.89 -26.43 1.01
C ASN A 163 -8.77 -26.95 -0.14
N TYR A 164 -8.49 -26.52 -1.38
CA TYR A 164 -9.24 -26.98 -2.55
C TYR A 164 -9.12 -28.49 -2.76
N LEU A 165 -7.92 -29.07 -2.66
CA LEU A 165 -7.71 -30.52 -2.83
C LEU A 165 -8.44 -31.30 -1.73
N GLN A 166 -8.36 -30.88 -0.48
CA GLN A 166 -9.09 -31.47 0.64
C GLN A 166 -10.62 -31.44 0.41
N ASP A 167 -11.16 -30.33 -0.08
CA ASP A 167 -12.57 -30.19 -0.44
C ASP A 167 -13.00 -31.14 -1.57
N GLN A 168 -12.05 -31.53 -2.45
CA GLN A 168 -12.29 -32.52 -3.51
C GLN A 168 -12.09 -33.98 -3.04
N GLY A 169 -11.77 -34.20 -1.76
CA GLY A 169 -11.48 -35.52 -1.20
C GLY A 169 -10.10 -36.06 -1.57
N ILE A 170 -9.19 -35.21 -2.05
CA ILE A 170 -7.81 -35.55 -2.35
C ILE A 170 -6.96 -35.19 -1.12
N SER A 171 -6.35 -36.21 -0.54
CA SER A 171 -5.62 -36.05 0.72
C SER A 171 -4.28 -35.34 0.54
N VAL A 172 -4.03 -34.34 1.38
CA VAL A 172 -2.73 -33.71 1.53
C VAL A 172 -2.17 -34.14 2.88
N PRO A 173 -0.97 -34.72 2.97
CA PRO A 173 0.02 -34.96 1.89
C PRO A 173 -0.09 -36.33 1.21
N ASP A 174 -1.01 -37.20 1.61
CA ASP A 174 -0.99 -38.64 1.24
C ASP A 174 -1.15 -38.88 -0.26
N ASP A 175 -2.04 -38.14 -0.94
CA ASP A 175 -2.20 -38.17 -2.38
C ASP A 175 -1.29 -37.15 -3.07
N VAL A 176 -1.23 -35.94 -2.58
CA VAL A 176 -0.45 -34.82 -3.11
C VAL A 176 0.21 -34.03 -1.99
N ALA A 177 1.52 -34.01 -1.95
CA ALA A 177 2.27 -33.16 -1.04
C ALA A 177 2.35 -31.72 -1.56
N ILE A 178 2.23 -30.72 -0.66
CA ILE A 178 2.22 -29.30 -1.05
C ILE A 178 3.23 -28.53 -0.23
N THR A 179 3.89 -27.55 -0.89
CA THR A 179 4.70 -26.55 -0.22
C THR A 179 4.47 -25.16 -0.79
N GLY A 180 4.67 -24.15 0.06
CA GLY A 180 4.62 -22.73 -0.30
C GLY A 180 5.99 -22.06 -0.26
N PHE A 181 5.97 -20.74 -0.30
CA PHE A 181 7.10 -19.84 -0.16
C PHE A 181 6.62 -18.50 0.41
N ASP A 182 7.43 -17.79 1.13
CA ASP A 182 7.38 -16.52 1.83
C ASP A 182 7.39 -16.66 3.37
N GLY A 183 6.90 -17.77 3.94
CA GLY A 183 6.90 -18.03 5.38
C GLY A 183 5.90 -17.18 6.17
N ILE A 184 4.76 -16.82 5.56
CA ILE A 184 3.75 -15.98 6.20
C ILE A 184 2.81 -16.77 7.11
N GLU A 185 2.20 -16.11 8.11
CA GLU A 185 1.35 -16.76 9.12
C GLU A 185 0.16 -17.55 8.55
N THR A 186 -0.27 -17.24 7.33
CA THR A 186 -1.38 -17.95 6.68
C THR A 186 -1.13 -19.44 6.46
N ILE A 187 0.14 -19.90 6.44
CA ILE A 187 0.49 -21.33 6.33
C ILE A 187 -0.14 -22.18 7.44
N TYR A 188 -0.44 -21.57 8.59
CA TYR A 188 -1.08 -22.24 9.72
C TYR A 188 -2.61 -22.25 9.64
N SER A 189 -3.21 -21.61 8.64
CA SER A 189 -4.68 -21.58 8.44
C SER A 189 -5.23 -22.75 7.63
N ALA A 190 -4.36 -23.54 6.99
CA ALA A 190 -4.73 -24.75 6.29
C ALA A 190 -4.67 -25.97 7.23
N ASP A 191 -5.43 -27.02 6.89
CA ASP A 191 -5.33 -28.35 7.51
C ASP A 191 -5.17 -29.41 6.39
N PRO A 192 -3.97 -30.00 6.28
CA PRO A 192 -2.76 -29.84 7.10
C PRO A 192 -2.07 -28.49 6.93
N THR A 193 -1.29 -28.09 7.96
CA THR A 193 -0.52 -26.85 7.92
C THR A 193 0.56 -26.92 6.83
N VAL A 194 0.74 -25.79 6.11
CA VAL A 194 1.59 -25.75 4.91
C VAL A 194 3.06 -25.59 5.27
N SER A 195 3.92 -26.45 4.69
CA SER A 195 5.37 -26.28 4.73
C SER A 195 5.80 -25.20 3.76
N SER A 196 6.77 -24.38 4.16
CA SER A 196 7.20 -23.20 3.41
C SER A 196 8.69 -22.93 3.55
N SER A 197 9.19 -21.96 2.85
CA SER A 197 10.50 -21.33 3.09
C SER A 197 10.34 -19.82 3.02
N GLY A 198 10.93 -19.09 3.96
CA GLY A 198 10.79 -17.64 4.00
C GLY A 198 11.71 -16.97 4.99
N ILE A 199 11.74 -15.65 4.96
CA ILE A 199 12.47 -14.84 5.94
C ILE A 199 11.48 -14.39 7.01
N TYR A 200 11.70 -14.85 8.23
CA TYR A 200 10.86 -14.43 9.34
C TYR A 200 10.91 -12.92 9.53
N PRO A 201 9.75 -12.22 9.63
CA PRO A 201 9.70 -10.78 9.82
C PRO A 201 10.54 -10.31 11.02
N LEU A 202 10.56 -11.08 12.11
CA LEU A 202 11.35 -10.74 13.30
C LEU A 202 12.86 -10.84 13.05
N THR A 203 13.32 -11.83 12.29
CA THR A 203 14.75 -11.98 11.90
C THR A 203 15.15 -10.78 11.04
N ASN A 204 14.35 -10.44 10.04
CA ASN A 204 14.58 -9.29 9.17
C ASN A 204 14.64 -7.98 9.99
N ALA A 205 13.68 -7.76 10.89
CA ALA A 205 13.66 -6.58 11.75
C ALA A 205 14.90 -6.49 12.65
N LYS A 206 15.37 -7.60 13.22
CA LYS A 206 16.59 -7.64 14.06
C LYS A 206 17.85 -7.26 13.26
N GLU A 207 17.99 -7.80 12.05
CA GLU A 207 19.13 -7.47 11.18
C GLU A 207 19.13 -6.00 10.76
N ILE A 208 17.95 -5.45 10.42
CA ILE A 208 17.80 -4.01 10.13
C ILE A 208 18.15 -3.16 11.35
N CYS A 209 17.64 -3.49 12.54
CA CYS A 209 17.98 -2.77 13.77
C CYS A 209 19.48 -2.87 14.08
N HIS A 210 20.12 -4.01 13.84
CA HIS A 210 21.55 -4.15 14.00
C HIS A 210 22.32 -3.24 13.03
N ALA A 211 21.92 -3.19 11.77
CA ALA A 211 22.54 -2.28 10.79
C ALA A 211 22.35 -0.81 11.18
N VAL A 212 21.17 -0.41 11.65
CA VAL A 212 20.92 0.95 12.15
C VAL A 212 21.83 1.27 13.34
N ASN A 213 21.92 0.37 14.32
CA ASN A 213 22.81 0.56 15.48
C ASN A 213 24.29 0.68 15.07
N THR A 214 24.71 -0.11 14.07
CA THR A 214 26.07 -0.03 13.52
C THR A 214 26.35 1.33 12.90
N ILE A 215 25.39 1.92 12.18
CA ILE A 215 25.51 3.26 11.61
C ILE A 215 25.82 4.29 12.72
N PHE A 216 25.14 4.20 13.87
CA PHE A 216 25.35 5.13 14.99
C PHE A 216 26.64 4.89 15.78
N SER A 217 27.09 3.64 15.88
CA SER A 217 28.29 3.29 16.67
C SER A 217 29.60 3.38 15.89
N GLU A 218 29.59 3.00 14.61
CA GLU A 218 30.80 2.82 13.78
C GLU A 218 30.81 3.74 12.55
N GLY A 219 29.69 4.40 12.26
CA GLY A 219 29.50 5.21 11.07
C GLY A 219 28.89 4.44 9.89
N TYR A 220 28.49 5.21 8.89
CA TYR A 220 27.88 4.65 7.69
C TYR A 220 28.92 4.10 6.72
N ALA A 221 28.76 2.84 6.34
CA ALA A 221 29.53 2.22 5.28
C ALA A 221 28.59 1.37 4.40
N ALA A 222 28.62 1.60 3.07
CA ALA A 222 27.87 0.81 2.12
C ALA A 222 28.32 -0.66 2.13
N LYS A 223 27.38 -1.57 2.21
CA LYS A 223 27.64 -3.04 2.21
C LYS A 223 26.43 -3.82 1.77
N ASN A 224 26.66 -5.03 1.26
CA ASN A 224 25.61 -5.96 0.94
C ASN A 224 25.50 -7.03 2.04
N ILE A 225 24.29 -7.24 2.55
CA ILE A 225 23.97 -8.19 3.61
C ILE A 225 22.99 -9.21 3.02
N PRO A 226 23.43 -10.44 2.70
CA PRO A 226 22.52 -11.44 2.18
C PRO A 226 21.61 -11.96 3.28
N LEU A 227 20.32 -12.04 3.00
CA LEU A 227 19.31 -12.67 3.85
C LEU A 227 18.82 -13.95 3.19
N PHE A 228 19.01 -15.06 3.89
CA PHE A 228 18.61 -16.38 3.42
C PHE A 228 17.27 -16.77 4.02
N PRO A 229 16.28 -17.18 3.20
CA PRO A 229 15.06 -17.78 3.69
C PRO A 229 15.34 -19.07 4.47
N GLU A 230 14.61 -19.26 5.56
CA GLU A 230 14.67 -20.45 6.40
C GLU A 230 13.58 -21.44 5.99
N LEU A 231 13.86 -22.73 6.12
CA LEU A 231 12.91 -23.79 5.86
C LEU A 231 11.94 -23.93 7.05
N ILE A 232 10.64 -23.88 6.76
CA ILE A 232 9.55 -23.99 7.72
C ILE A 232 8.82 -25.32 7.46
N ILE A 233 9.11 -26.31 8.24
CA ILE A 233 8.56 -27.65 8.07
C ILE A 233 7.25 -27.78 8.84
N ASN A 234 6.19 -28.14 8.10
CA ASN A 234 4.87 -28.45 8.59
C ASN A 234 4.37 -29.78 7.98
N GLU A 235 3.07 -30.04 8.01
CA GLU A 235 2.48 -31.35 7.72
C GLU A 235 2.26 -31.57 6.21
N SER A 236 2.02 -30.51 5.42
CA SER A 236 1.60 -30.63 4.01
C SER A 236 2.62 -31.25 3.06
N CYS A 237 3.90 -31.30 3.45
CA CYS A 237 4.94 -31.99 2.67
C CYS A 237 5.08 -33.47 3.01
N GLY A 238 4.44 -33.94 4.08
CA GLY A 238 4.57 -35.29 4.63
C GLY A 238 5.48 -35.41 5.85
N CYS A 239 6.04 -34.32 6.34
CA CYS A 239 6.75 -34.27 7.61
C CYS A 239 5.79 -34.26 8.80
N LYS A 240 6.28 -34.76 9.95
CA LYS A 240 5.58 -34.56 11.21
C LYS A 240 5.98 -33.19 11.79
N SER A 241 5.04 -32.29 11.98
CA SER A 241 5.29 -31.04 12.66
C SER A 241 5.51 -31.28 14.14
N GLU A 242 6.71 -31.00 14.64
CA GLU A 242 7.01 -31.08 16.08
C GLU A 242 6.66 -29.78 16.84
N LYS A 243 6.47 -28.67 16.14
CA LYS A 243 6.28 -27.35 16.74
C LYS A 243 5.13 -26.63 16.05
N HIS A 244 4.19 -26.19 16.82
CA HIS A 244 3.06 -25.33 16.49
C HIS A 244 1.82 -25.98 15.87
N ARG A 245 1.35 -27.10 16.42
CA ARG A 245 -0.10 -27.10 16.59
C ARG A 245 -0.43 -25.94 17.52
N MET A 246 -0.64 -24.75 16.97
CA MET A 246 -1.71 -23.94 17.56
C MET A 246 -2.88 -24.91 17.57
N LYS A 247 -3.22 -25.42 18.76
CA LYS A 247 -4.47 -26.13 18.95
C LYS A 247 -5.51 -25.08 18.59
N PHE A 248 -5.91 -25.07 17.34
CA PHE A 248 -7.17 -24.49 16.97
C PHE A 248 -8.16 -25.30 17.78
N ASN A 249 -8.46 -24.88 19.00
CA ASN A 249 -9.64 -25.29 19.71
C ASN A 249 -10.76 -24.89 18.78
N SER A 250 -11.28 -25.87 18.02
CA SER A 250 -12.04 -25.68 16.79
C SER A 250 -13.22 -24.70 16.91
N SER A 251 -13.79 -24.56 18.11
CA SER A 251 -14.86 -23.57 18.36
C SER A 251 -14.34 -22.17 18.71
N ALA A 252 -13.27 -22.04 19.51
CA ALA A 252 -12.76 -20.72 19.90
C ALA A 252 -12.09 -20.00 18.72
N SER A 253 -11.34 -20.73 17.91
CA SER A 253 -10.70 -20.18 16.71
C SER A 253 -11.68 -19.86 15.59
N TYR A 254 -12.72 -20.70 15.41
CA TYR A 254 -13.81 -20.39 14.49
C TYR A 254 -14.54 -19.11 14.91
N ASN A 255 -14.88 -18.98 16.19
CA ASN A 255 -15.53 -17.78 16.73
C ASN A 255 -14.64 -16.54 16.60
N GLU A 256 -13.33 -16.67 16.84
CA GLU A 256 -12.38 -15.57 16.64
C GLU A 256 -12.28 -15.16 15.16
N LEU A 257 -12.19 -16.12 14.24
CA LEU A 257 -12.18 -15.88 12.81
C LEU A 257 -13.49 -15.22 12.34
N MET A 258 -14.64 -15.76 12.78
CA MET A 258 -15.95 -15.18 12.46
C MET A 258 -16.12 -13.79 13.04
N ASN A 259 -15.64 -13.52 14.26
CA ASN A 259 -15.65 -12.18 14.82
C ASN A 259 -14.76 -11.21 14.05
N LYS A 260 -13.58 -11.65 13.58
CA LYS A 260 -12.72 -10.86 12.70
C LYS A 260 -13.40 -10.59 11.36
N PHE A 261 -14.06 -11.60 10.79
CA PHE A 261 -14.77 -11.48 9.51
C PHE A 261 -15.98 -10.53 9.62
N TYR A 262 -16.82 -10.67 10.65
CA TYR A 262 -17.96 -9.75 10.86
C TYR A 262 -17.47 -8.33 11.12
N ARG A 263 -16.44 -8.14 11.93
CA ARG A 263 -15.84 -6.82 12.14
C ARG A 263 -15.36 -6.21 10.84
N PHE A 264 -14.68 -6.98 9.99
CA PHE A 264 -14.23 -6.52 8.68
C PHE A 264 -15.39 -6.14 7.76
N GLN A 265 -16.49 -6.92 7.78
CA GLN A 265 -17.70 -6.58 7.03
C GLN A 265 -18.37 -5.30 7.54
N ASP A 266 -18.53 -5.17 8.85
CA ASP A 266 -19.11 -3.97 9.47
C ASP A 266 -18.29 -2.72 9.14
N GLU A 267 -16.96 -2.82 9.25
CA GLU A 267 -16.05 -1.75 8.89
C GLU A 267 -16.13 -1.34 7.42
N ASN A 268 -16.26 -2.31 6.50
CA ASN A 268 -16.45 -2.02 5.08
C ASN A 268 -17.80 -1.33 4.80
N ILE A 269 -18.87 -1.75 5.46
CA ILE A 269 -20.19 -1.11 5.34
C ILE A 269 -20.11 0.34 5.83
N ILE A 270 -19.48 0.57 6.99
CA ILE A 270 -19.33 1.92 7.55
C ILE A 270 -18.49 2.80 6.61
N LEU A 271 -17.35 2.30 6.10
CA LEU A 271 -16.53 3.05 5.15
C LEU A 271 -17.28 3.36 3.84
N SER A 272 -18.12 2.44 3.37
CA SER A 272 -18.97 2.68 2.20
C SER A 272 -19.97 3.80 2.46
N ASN A 273 -20.63 3.79 3.62
CA ASN A 273 -21.60 4.83 4.02
C ASN A 273 -20.92 6.20 4.19
N ILE A 274 -19.73 6.23 4.80
CA ILE A 274 -18.93 7.45 4.90
C ILE A 274 -18.57 7.97 3.52
N SER A 275 -18.12 7.07 2.62
CA SER A 275 -17.75 7.41 1.24
C SER A 275 -18.92 8.04 0.48
N GLU A 276 -20.13 7.50 0.62
CA GLU A 276 -21.34 8.05 0.00
C GLU A 276 -21.65 9.46 0.52
N ARG A 277 -21.62 9.67 1.84
CA ARG A 277 -21.87 10.98 2.46
C ARG A 277 -20.82 12.01 2.06
N ILE A 278 -19.53 11.64 2.09
CA ILE A 278 -18.42 12.52 1.70
C ILE A 278 -18.50 12.92 0.22
N GLN A 279 -18.94 12.03 -0.67
CA GLN A 279 -19.11 12.35 -2.09
C GLN A 279 -20.24 13.36 -2.35
N GLN A 280 -21.19 13.52 -1.42
CA GLN A 280 -22.25 14.50 -1.50
C GLN A 280 -21.85 15.88 -0.96
N CYS A 281 -20.69 16.01 -0.33
CA CYS A 281 -20.16 17.23 0.23
C CYS A 281 -19.90 18.27 -0.88
N LYS A 282 -20.22 19.53 -0.59
CA LYS A 282 -20.05 20.65 -1.52
C LYS A 282 -18.85 21.52 -1.18
N SER A 283 -18.28 21.34 0.01
CA SER A 283 -17.13 22.08 0.50
C SER A 283 -16.15 21.18 1.26
N PHE A 284 -14.93 21.67 1.45
CA PHE A 284 -13.95 20.98 2.31
C PHE A 284 -14.39 20.96 3.78
N ALA A 285 -15.14 21.96 4.22
CA ALA A 285 -15.73 21.99 5.57
C ALA A 285 -16.74 20.87 5.75
N ASP A 286 -17.60 20.62 4.76
CA ASP A 286 -18.56 19.51 4.80
C ASP A 286 -17.84 18.16 4.91
N ILE A 287 -16.72 17.96 4.16
CA ILE A 287 -15.91 16.75 4.27
C ILE A 287 -15.35 16.58 5.69
N ALA A 288 -14.78 17.64 6.24
CA ALA A 288 -14.24 17.62 7.59
C ALA A 288 -15.32 17.27 8.63
N ASP A 289 -16.53 17.82 8.48
CA ASP A 289 -17.65 17.54 9.37
C ASP A 289 -18.14 16.09 9.23
N GLU A 290 -18.18 15.56 8.02
CA GLU A 290 -18.52 14.14 7.82
C GLU A 290 -17.47 13.19 8.42
N MET A 291 -16.17 13.51 8.29
CA MET A 291 -15.10 12.71 8.90
C MET A 291 -15.17 12.69 10.43
N ARG A 292 -15.73 13.73 11.07
CA ARG A 292 -15.87 13.83 12.53
C ARG A 292 -17.03 13.01 13.10
N LYS A 293 -17.98 12.60 12.27
CA LYS A 293 -19.19 11.89 12.71
C LYS A 293 -18.95 10.42 13.07
N ASP A 294 -17.86 9.84 12.57
CA ASP A 294 -17.60 8.41 12.69
C ASP A 294 -16.26 8.14 13.38
N ASP A 295 -16.28 7.25 14.37
CA ASP A 295 -15.09 6.82 15.11
C ASP A 295 -14.09 5.99 14.27
N LEU A 296 -14.42 5.65 13.02
CA LEU A 296 -13.52 4.95 12.12
C LEU A 296 -12.31 5.78 11.65
N MET A 297 -12.42 7.09 11.74
CA MET A 297 -11.34 8.03 11.38
C MET A 297 -10.42 8.35 12.55
N TYR A 298 -10.34 7.46 13.56
CA TYR A 298 -9.46 7.63 14.72
C TYR A 298 -7.97 7.50 14.33
N ALA A 299 -7.12 8.09 15.16
CA ALA A 299 -5.67 8.08 15.01
C ALA A 299 -5.20 8.55 13.61
N MET A 300 -5.87 9.57 13.05
CA MET A 300 -5.54 10.13 11.76
C MET A 300 -5.56 11.65 11.78
N THR A 301 -4.56 12.25 11.13
CA THR A 301 -4.51 13.67 10.76
C THR A 301 -4.53 13.78 9.24
N CYS A 302 -5.37 14.64 8.68
CA CYS A 302 -5.47 14.93 7.26
C CYS A 302 -5.05 16.37 7.00
N VAL A 303 -4.02 16.55 6.18
CA VAL A 303 -3.46 17.86 5.85
C VAL A 303 -3.56 18.09 4.35
N ILE A 304 -4.08 19.23 3.93
CA ILE A 304 -4.27 19.59 2.53
C ILE A 304 -3.59 20.89 2.16
N LYS A 305 -3.25 21.04 0.90
CA LYS A 305 -2.60 22.25 0.37
C LYS A 305 -3.52 23.46 0.41
N SER A 306 -2.97 24.63 0.76
CA SER A 306 -3.69 25.90 0.72
C SER A 306 -4.30 26.18 -0.65
N GLU A 307 -3.59 25.82 -1.71
CA GLU A 307 -4.03 25.97 -3.11
C GLU A 307 -5.32 25.20 -3.43
N CYS A 308 -5.61 24.14 -2.67
CA CYS A 308 -6.86 23.38 -2.84
C CYS A 308 -8.07 24.06 -2.23
N ILE A 309 -7.87 24.88 -1.17
CA ILE A 309 -8.96 25.52 -0.41
C ILE A 309 -9.18 26.96 -0.88
N ASP A 310 -8.13 27.66 -1.27
CA ASP A 310 -8.17 29.07 -1.63
C ASP A 310 -8.98 29.28 -2.92
N GLU A 311 -10.12 29.97 -2.79
CA GLU A 311 -11.00 30.28 -3.92
C GLU A 311 -10.43 31.35 -4.87
N SER A 312 -9.42 32.09 -4.42
CA SER A 312 -8.73 33.11 -5.26
C SER A 312 -7.72 32.48 -6.21
N VAL A 313 -7.30 31.25 -5.97
CA VAL A 313 -6.34 30.54 -6.82
C VAL A 313 -7.05 30.02 -8.06
N ASN A 314 -6.52 30.41 -9.24
CA ASN A 314 -7.01 29.91 -10.52
C ASN A 314 -6.88 28.38 -10.58
N PRO A 315 -8.00 27.63 -10.77
CA PRO A 315 -7.96 26.17 -10.86
C PRO A 315 -7.13 25.63 -12.04
N GLU A 316 -6.84 26.47 -13.05
CA GLU A 316 -6.00 26.14 -14.20
C GLU A 316 -4.50 26.23 -13.87
N GLU A 317 -4.11 26.93 -12.80
CA GLU A 317 -2.73 26.97 -12.38
C GLU A 317 -2.27 25.57 -11.95
N LYS A 318 -1.07 25.19 -12.44
CA LYS A 318 -0.46 23.91 -12.09
C LYS A 318 -0.18 23.90 -10.59
N ILE A 319 -0.91 23.08 -9.85
CA ILE A 319 -0.58 22.80 -8.45
C ILE A 319 0.85 22.25 -8.42
N GLN A 320 1.69 22.84 -7.60
CA GLN A 320 3.09 22.37 -7.50
C GLN A 320 3.13 20.93 -7.00
N MET A 321 4.04 20.13 -7.55
CA MET A 321 4.20 18.71 -7.20
C MET A 321 4.73 18.52 -5.76
N ARG A 322 5.30 19.56 -5.15
CA ARG A 322 5.83 19.52 -3.78
C ARG A 322 4.87 20.12 -2.78
N PHE A 323 4.97 19.68 -1.52
CA PHE A 323 4.29 20.32 -0.41
C PHE A 323 4.99 21.64 -0.06
N ARG A 324 4.18 22.68 0.25
CA ARG A 324 4.65 24.00 0.65
C ARG A 324 4.53 24.19 2.15
N ASN A 325 5.16 25.23 2.68
CA ASN A 325 5.07 25.59 4.10
C ASN A 325 3.63 25.92 4.56
N LYS A 326 2.77 26.40 3.66
CA LYS A 326 1.37 26.71 4.00
C LYS A 326 0.46 25.54 3.61
N MET A 327 -0.05 24.88 4.62
CA MET A 327 -1.01 23.79 4.52
C MET A 327 -2.22 24.09 5.40
N PHE A 328 -3.27 23.29 5.30
CA PHE A 328 -4.42 23.34 6.19
C PHE A 328 -4.68 21.97 6.78
N VAL A 329 -4.97 21.93 8.07
CA VAL A 329 -5.47 20.72 8.72
C VAL A 329 -6.95 20.60 8.38
N LEU A 330 -7.30 19.62 7.57
CA LEU A 330 -8.67 19.31 7.22
C LEU A 330 -9.35 18.54 8.36
N TYR A 331 -8.62 17.60 8.94
CA TYR A 331 -9.12 16.75 10.01
C TYR A 331 -7.98 16.30 10.93
N ASP A 332 -8.25 16.27 12.23
CA ASP A 332 -7.38 15.70 13.25
C ASP A 332 -8.24 14.95 14.28
N SER A 333 -7.96 13.66 14.45
CA SER A 333 -8.73 12.83 15.40
C SER A 333 -8.45 13.15 16.86
N ASP A 334 -7.28 13.71 17.17
CA ASP A 334 -6.85 14.01 18.54
C ASP A 334 -7.20 15.42 18.98
N ASP A 335 -7.57 16.30 18.05
CA ASP A 335 -7.97 17.65 18.38
C ASP A 335 -9.47 17.73 18.76
N ILE A 336 -9.72 17.79 20.07
CA ILE A 336 -11.06 17.86 20.66
C ILE A 336 -11.76 19.19 20.32
N ASP A 337 -11.01 20.27 20.14
CA ASP A 337 -11.56 21.58 19.82
C ASP A 337 -11.97 21.68 18.35
N LEU A 338 -11.25 21.04 17.44
CA LEU A 338 -11.68 20.80 16.06
C LEU A 338 -13.00 19.99 16.00
N LYS A 339 -13.23 19.06 16.93
CA LYS A 339 -14.50 18.31 17.04
C LYS A 339 -15.69 19.20 17.44
N LYS A 340 -15.46 20.36 18.04
CA LYS A 340 -16.50 21.28 18.53
C LYS A 340 -16.78 22.45 17.60
N SER A 341 -15.87 22.79 16.69
CA SER A 341 -16.01 23.91 15.76
C SER A 341 -16.78 23.52 14.49
N VAL A 342 -18.05 23.20 14.65
CA VAL A 342 -18.94 23.04 13.49
C VAL A 342 -19.04 24.39 12.77
N GLY A 343 -18.44 24.48 11.58
CA GLY A 343 -18.56 25.65 10.69
C GLY A 343 -17.44 26.68 10.79
N GLU A 344 -16.40 26.49 11.60
CA GLU A 344 -15.24 27.38 11.61
C GLU A 344 -14.14 26.93 10.64
N LYS A 345 -13.45 27.95 10.10
CA LYS A 345 -12.42 27.84 9.07
C LYS A 345 -11.32 26.83 9.45
N PHE A 346 -10.84 26.10 8.45
CA PHE A 346 -9.65 25.24 8.54
C PHE A 346 -8.50 25.91 9.29
N ILE A 347 -7.82 25.19 10.17
CA ILE A 347 -6.67 25.72 10.87
C ILE A 347 -5.51 25.82 9.88
N PRO A 348 -5.00 27.03 9.58
CA PRO A 348 -3.79 27.18 8.78
C PRO A 348 -2.61 26.54 9.53
N TYR A 349 -1.87 25.70 8.83
CA TYR A 349 -0.73 24.98 9.35
C TYR A 349 0.52 25.38 8.57
N ASN A 350 1.50 25.94 9.26
CA ASN A 350 2.82 26.19 8.68
C ASN A 350 3.73 25.00 8.98
N MET A 351 4.17 24.32 7.93
CA MET A 351 5.19 23.28 8.04
C MET A 351 6.52 23.98 8.34
N ASP A 352 6.89 24.03 9.60
CA ASP A 352 8.28 24.33 10.00
C ASP A 352 9.06 23.03 9.90
N GLY A 353 10.34 23.10 9.53
CA GLY A 353 11.18 21.95 9.16
C GLY A 353 11.26 20.78 10.16
N ARG A 354 10.57 20.84 11.29
CA ARG A 354 10.44 19.76 12.28
C ARG A 354 9.04 19.22 12.45
N ASP A 355 8.01 19.96 12.05
CA ASP A 355 6.62 19.60 12.24
C ASP A 355 5.92 19.41 10.89
N ILE A 356 5.80 18.15 10.46
CA ILE A 356 5.04 17.80 9.26
C ILE A 356 3.57 17.50 9.57
N ILE A 357 3.20 17.42 10.84
CA ILE A 357 1.82 17.39 11.34
C ILE A 357 1.72 18.25 12.60
N PRO A 358 0.54 18.76 12.93
CA PRO A 358 0.32 19.44 14.20
C PRO A 358 0.72 18.57 15.39
N ASN A 359 1.37 19.17 16.39
CA ASN A 359 1.74 18.47 17.63
C ASN A 359 2.62 17.21 17.45
N MET A 360 3.52 17.20 16.48
CA MET A 360 4.38 16.05 16.16
C MET A 360 5.14 15.51 17.38
N ASN A 361 5.55 16.39 18.29
CA ASN A 361 6.24 16.00 19.54
C ASN A 361 5.38 15.08 20.45
N GLY A 362 4.07 15.13 20.34
CA GLY A 362 3.14 14.21 21.06
C GLY A 362 3.18 12.78 20.55
N PHE A 363 3.82 12.53 19.41
CA PHE A 363 3.90 11.21 18.77
C PHE A 363 5.28 10.56 18.88
N ILE A 364 6.19 11.12 19.68
CA ILE A 364 7.52 10.53 19.90
C ILE A 364 7.39 9.09 20.37
N GLY A 365 8.11 8.18 19.70
CA GLY A 365 8.08 6.74 19.97
C GLY A 365 6.88 5.98 19.37
N ARG A 366 6.01 6.65 18.60
CA ARG A 366 4.93 6.00 17.83
C ARG A 366 5.35 5.79 16.38
N CYS A 367 4.76 4.77 15.76
CA CYS A 367 4.88 4.57 14.32
C CYS A 367 3.89 5.51 13.61
N LEU A 368 4.40 6.37 12.73
CA LEU A 368 3.61 7.26 11.89
C LEU A 368 3.59 6.72 10.47
N ILE A 369 2.41 6.68 9.83
CA ILE A 369 2.24 6.24 8.46
C ILE A 369 1.72 7.40 7.64
N PHE A 370 2.52 7.89 6.72
CA PHE A 370 2.14 8.96 5.80
C PHE A 370 1.68 8.37 4.46
N THR A 371 0.57 8.87 3.95
CA THR A 371 0.08 8.54 2.60
C THR A 371 -0.26 9.82 1.84
N ALA A 372 0.11 9.87 0.56
CA ALA A 372 -0.23 10.99 -0.29
C ALA A 372 -1.72 11.00 -0.63
N LEU A 373 -2.31 12.19 -0.62
CA LEU A 373 -3.62 12.47 -1.20
C LEU A 373 -3.41 13.08 -2.58
N SER A 374 -3.98 12.46 -3.60
CA SER A 374 -3.81 12.87 -4.97
C SER A 374 -5.03 12.59 -5.83
N TYR A 375 -5.22 13.39 -6.88
CA TYR A 375 -6.26 13.17 -7.85
C TYR A 375 -5.76 13.53 -9.26
N LEU A 376 -5.94 12.60 -10.21
CA LEU A 376 -5.48 12.74 -11.60
C LEU A 376 -4.01 13.22 -11.71
N GLY A 377 -3.13 12.62 -10.92
CA GLY A 377 -1.70 12.92 -10.94
C GLY A 377 -1.31 14.25 -10.25
N VAL A 378 -2.23 14.89 -9.52
CA VAL A 378 -1.99 16.13 -8.80
C VAL A 378 -1.98 15.87 -7.29
N PRO A 379 -0.89 16.18 -6.56
CA PRO A 379 -0.85 16.02 -5.12
C PRO A 379 -1.68 17.09 -4.44
N MET A 380 -2.66 16.67 -3.62
CA MET A 380 -3.57 17.57 -2.90
C MET A 380 -3.19 17.75 -1.43
N GLY A 381 -2.51 16.78 -0.86
CA GLY A 381 -2.12 16.76 0.53
C GLY A 381 -1.61 15.40 0.96
N TYR A 382 -1.72 15.11 2.24
CA TYR A 382 -1.36 13.81 2.81
C TYR A 382 -2.19 13.51 4.06
N THR A 383 -2.27 12.21 4.40
CA THR A 383 -2.74 11.76 5.70
C THR A 383 -1.58 11.21 6.51
N CYS A 384 -1.65 11.37 7.83
CA CYS A 384 -0.77 10.73 8.80
C CYS A 384 -1.62 9.88 9.72
N TYR A 385 -1.30 8.59 9.84
CA TYR A 385 -1.90 7.70 10.81
C TYR A 385 -0.91 7.45 11.95
N HIS A 386 -1.41 7.54 13.21
CA HIS A 386 -0.58 7.49 14.41
C HIS A 386 -1.14 6.49 15.44
N PHE A 387 -1.34 5.25 15.01
CA PHE A 387 -1.87 4.20 15.87
C PHE A 387 -0.97 3.95 17.07
N SER A 388 -1.58 3.79 18.25
CA SER A 388 -0.86 3.51 19.51
C SER A 388 -0.31 2.09 19.59
N SER A 389 -0.84 1.16 18.79
CA SER A 389 -0.42 -0.24 18.75
C SER A 389 -0.58 -0.82 17.34
N TYR A 390 0.20 -1.87 17.05
CA TYR A 390 0.05 -2.61 15.81
C TYR A 390 -1.18 -3.53 15.89
N ILE A 391 -2.22 -3.13 15.15
CA ILE A 391 -3.42 -3.96 14.94
C ILE A 391 -3.59 -4.08 13.42
N PRO A 392 -3.42 -5.29 12.83
CA PRO A 392 -3.43 -5.46 11.37
C PRO A 392 -4.66 -4.86 10.67
N SER A 393 -5.86 -4.97 11.26
CA SER A 393 -7.09 -4.42 10.69
C SER A 393 -7.04 -2.91 10.48
N ASN A 394 -6.30 -2.15 11.31
CA ASN A 394 -6.15 -0.72 11.15
C ASN A 394 -5.41 -0.35 9.86
N TYR A 395 -4.42 -1.16 9.48
CA TYR A 395 -3.61 -0.92 8.29
C TYR A 395 -4.35 -1.25 6.99
N TYR A 396 -5.25 -2.24 7.01
CA TYR A 396 -6.06 -2.59 5.84
C TYR A 396 -7.09 -1.52 5.45
N LYS A 397 -7.46 -0.63 6.37
CA LYS A 397 -8.38 0.48 6.11
C LYS A 397 -7.71 1.66 5.40
N ILE A 398 -6.39 1.82 5.56
CA ILE A 398 -5.66 2.97 5.02
C ILE A 398 -5.90 3.16 3.52
N PRO A 399 -5.72 2.16 2.64
CA PRO A 399 -5.93 2.34 1.21
C PRO A 399 -7.37 2.75 0.86
N GLN A 400 -8.36 2.19 1.54
CA GLN A 400 -9.77 2.50 1.30
C GLN A 400 -10.10 3.94 1.71
N THR A 401 -9.61 4.37 2.89
CA THR A 401 -9.78 5.74 3.38
C THR A 401 -9.10 6.74 2.45
N VAL A 402 -7.87 6.45 2.00
CA VAL A 402 -7.14 7.31 1.06
C VAL A 402 -7.88 7.42 -0.28
N ASN A 403 -8.37 6.32 -0.83
CA ASN A 403 -9.14 6.33 -2.07
C ASN A 403 -10.44 7.14 -1.94
N MET A 404 -11.14 6.99 -0.84
CA MET A 404 -12.35 7.76 -0.53
C MET A 404 -12.04 9.26 -0.50
N LEU A 405 -11.00 9.67 0.22
CA LEU A 405 -10.58 11.07 0.31
C LEU A 405 -10.11 11.60 -1.05
N ASN A 406 -9.32 10.84 -1.79
CA ASN A 406 -8.87 11.22 -3.13
C ASN A 406 -10.05 11.51 -4.07
N ASN A 407 -11.08 10.67 -4.06
CA ASN A 407 -12.26 10.84 -4.88
C ASN A 407 -13.08 12.07 -4.45
N ALA A 408 -13.26 12.28 -3.15
CA ALA A 408 -14.02 13.42 -2.63
C ALA A 408 -13.32 14.76 -2.91
N LEU A 409 -12.04 14.86 -2.57
CA LEU A 409 -11.22 16.05 -2.83
C LEU A 409 -11.12 16.35 -4.33
N GLY A 410 -10.97 15.30 -5.15
CA GLY A 410 -10.96 15.42 -6.60
C GLY A 410 -12.31 15.89 -7.17
N GLY A 411 -13.40 15.38 -6.62
CA GLY A 411 -14.77 15.81 -6.97
C GLY A 411 -14.98 17.29 -6.72
N LEU A 412 -14.61 17.78 -5.52
CA LEU A 412 -14.70 19.21 -5.19
C LEU A 412 -13.84 20.08 -6.11
N ARG A 413 -12.62 19.63 -6.42
CA ARG A 413 -11.75 20.33 -7.36
C ARG A 413 -12.39 20.44 -8.74
N ASN A 414 -12.99 19.37 -9.24
CA ASN A 414 -13.69 19.38 -10.53
C ASN A 414 -14.90 20.33 -10.53
N LEU A 415 -15.69 20.34 -9.46
CA LEU A 415 -16.82 21.27 -9.30
C LEU A 415 -16.35 22.73 -9.33
N ARG A 416 -15.26 23.06 -8.62
CA ARG A 416 -14.67 24.41 -8.64
C ARG A 416 -14.18 24.78 -10.03
N HIS A 417 -13.51 23.86 -10.73
CA HIS A 417 -13.04 24.09 -12.09
C HIS A 417 -14.21 24.34 -13.06
N GLN A 418 -15.29 23.57 -12.95
CA GLN A 418 -16.50 23.79 -13.74
C GLN A 418 -17.11 25.16 -13.46
N HIS A 419 -17.23 25.58 -12.19
CA HIS A 419 -17.74 26.92 -11.83
C HIS A 419 -16.83 28.03 -12.39
N TYR A 420 -15.51 27.87 -12.30
CA TYR A 420 -14.56 28.81 -12.88
C TYR A 420 -14.74 28.96 -14.40
N LEU A 421 -14.85 27.82 -15.11
CA LEU A 421 -15.06 27.85 -16.57
C LEU A 421 -16.42 28.49 -16.94
N LEU A 422 -17.49 28.20 -16.20
CA LEU A 422 -18.79 28.82 -16.42
C LEU A 422 -18.73 30.33 -16.21
N ASN A 423 -18.09 30.80 -15.14
CA ASN A 423 -17.90 32.22 -14.90
C ASN A 423 -17.07 32.89 -16.01
N LYS A 424 -16.00 32.21 -16.47
CA LYS A 424 -15.16 32.72 -17.55
C LYS A 424 -15.90 32.79 -18.90
N VAL A 425 -16.73 31.79 -19.19
CA VAL A 425 -17.62 31.82 -20.37
C VAL A 425 -18.63 32.96 -20.26
N ASP A 426 -19.22 33.17 -19.08
CA ASP A 426 -20.13 34.26 -18.83
C ASP A 426 -19.44 35.63 -19.00
N GLU A 427 -18.24 35.83 -18.43
CA GLU A 427 -17.44 37.04 -18.61
C GLU A 427 -17.13 37.29 -20.10
N ILE A 428 -16.66 36.28 -20.84
CA ILE A 428 -16.39 36.41 -22.28
C ILE A 428 -17.67 36.72 -23.03
N SER A 429 -18.80 36.13 -22.68
CA SER A 429 -20.10 36.38 -23.35
C SER A 429 -20.62 37.80 -23.18
N ARG A 430 -20.11 38.55 -22.19
CA ARG A 430 -20.51 39.95 -21.89
C ARG A 430 -19.68 41.00 -22.64
N ILE A 431 -18.57 40.59 -23.28
CA ILE A 431 -17.61 41.47 -23.93
C ILE A 431 -17.73 41.35 -25.46
N ASP A 432 -17.69 42.50 -26.14
CA ASP A 432 -17.56 42.52 -27.60
C ASP A 432 -16.14 42.22 -28.03
N ALA A 433 -15.96 41.17 -28.84
CA ALA A 433 -14.65 40.63 -29.21
C ALA A 433 -13.77 41.60 -30.05
N LEU A 434 -14.37 42.63 -30.68
CA LEU A 434 -13.62 43.59 -31.50
C LEU A 434 -13.18 44.80 -30.69
N THR A 435 -14.02 45.28 -29.78
CA THR A 435 -13.81 46.54 -29.05
C THR A 435 -13.31 46.33 -27.62
N GLY A 436 -13.43 45.12 -27.07
CA GLY A 436 -13.12 44.85 -25.66
C GLY A 436 -14.06 45.52 -24.66
N LEU A 437 -15.14 46.15 -25.10
CA LEU A 437 -16.15 46.77 -24.25
C LEU A 437 -17.31 45.81 -23.96
N PHE A 438 -18.14 46.15 -22.96
CA PHE A 438 -19.37 45.41 -22.76
C PHE A 438 -20.24 45.39 -23.98
N ASN A 439 -20.68 44.24 -24.43
CA ASN A 439 -21.73 44.12 -25.41
C ASN A 439 -23.09 44.49 -24.78
N ARG A 440 -24.18 44.49 -25.54
CA ARG A 440 -25.51 44.84 -25.05
C ARG A 440 -25.93 44.02 -23.83
N HIS A 441 -25.60 42.75 -23.79
CA HIS A 441 -25.95 41.85 -22.71
C HIS A 441 -25.13 42.18 -21.43
N GLY A 442 -23.85 42.34 -21.56
CA GLY A 442 -22.95 42.71 -20.46
C GLY A 442 -23.29 44.09 -19.88
N PHE A 443 -23.63 45.07 -20.74
CA PHE A 443 -24.03 46.39 -20.29
C PHE A 443 -25.31 46.34 -19.46
N LEU A 444 -26.33 45.58 -19.87
CA LEU A 444 -27.58 45.48 -19.13
C LEU A 444 -27.39 44.82 -17.75
N ILE A 445 -26.60 43.78 -17.66
CA ILE A 445 -26.29 43.10 -16.38
C ILE A 445 -25.57 44.07 -15.43
N GLU A 446 -24.53 44.76 -15.93
CA GLU A 446 -23.76 45.68 -15.09
C GLU A 446 -24.57 46.87 -14.65
N TYR A 447 -25.44 47.39 -15.50
CA TYR A 447 -26.38 48.43 -15.19
C TYR A 447 -27.37 48.00 -14.06
N GLU A 448 -27.90 46.78 -14.13
CA GLU A 448 -28.76 46.23 -13.07
C GLU A 448 -28.00 46.05 -11.75
N ASN A 449 -26.76 45.60 -11.77
CA ASN A 449 -25.94 45.44 -10.59
C ASN A 449 -25.67 46.78 -9.90
N ILE A 450 -25.37 47.82 -10.66
CA ILE A 450 -25.20 49.19 -10.15
C ILE A 450 -26.49 49.70 -9.52
N LEU A 451 -27.63 49.49 -10.16
CA LEU A 451 -28.94 49.92 -9.62
C LEU A 451 -29.28 49.21 -8.30
N ARG A 452 -29.01 47.89 -8.20
CA ARG A 452 -29.21 47.13 -6.95
C ARG A 452 -28.27 47.60 -5.83
N GLY A 453 -27.01 47.93 -6.16
CA GLY A 453 -26.03 48.48 -5.20
C GLY A 453 -26.41 49.87 -4.69
N LEU A 454 -27.03 50.69 -5.52
CA LEU A 454 -27.54 52.01 -5.11
C LEU A 454 -28.82 51.93 -4.28
N GLY A 455 -29.66 50.89 -4.50
CA GLY A 455 -30.91 50.69 -3.74
C GLY A 455 -30.71 50.16 -2.30
N SER A 456 -29.59 49.59 -1.98
CA SER A 456 -29.26 49.06 -0.64
C SER A 456 -28.66 50.11 0.32
N ASN A 457 -28.28 51.29 -0.20
CA ASN A 457 -27.74 52.42 0.61
C ASN A 457 -28.73 53.56 0.88
N SER A 458 -30.02 53.37 0.57
CA SER A 458 -31.05 54.38 0.78
C SER A 458 -32.24 53.85 1.59
N LEU A 459 -31.95 53.22 2.74
CA LEU A 459 -32.91 53.03 3.82
C LEU A 459 -32.19 53.14 5.18
#